data_e3c764adc74997757e751ff8b829c371
#
_entry.id   e3c764adc74997757e751ff8b829c371
#
_cell.length_a   1.000
_cell.length_b   1.000
_cell.length_c   1.000
_cell.angle_alpha   90.00
_cell.angle_beta   90.00
_cell.angle_gamma   90.00
#
_symmetry.space_group_name_H-M   'P 1'
#
loop_
_entity.id
_entity.type
_entity.pdbx_description
1 polymer ?
#
loop_
_entity_poly.entity_id
_entity_poly.type
_entity_poly.pdbx_seq_one_letter_code
_entity_poly.pdbx_strand_id
1 'polypeptide(L)'
;MRHGVSQVLVAGVGNIFLRDDGFGPAVARRLAEEVSGLPGWTPEEVQVQDYGVRGLHLAYDLLDGVDALVLVDALPAPADGSLGAGTLRILTIQAEDLDSSGPVTPAGLPVNPGFDPHGMDPLAVLRRLRVLGGSLPETYLVGCIAGRTDDGMELSEDVSRAVPAAVEAVRTLVTSRLRSRGTASRASPGTATASAGTASAGTDGAG
;
A
#
# COMPACT_ATOMS: atom_id res chain seq x y z
N MET A 1 2.63 -0.60 -21.48
CA MET A 1 1.80 0.52 -20.98
C MET A 1 0.42 -0.03 -20.66
N ARG A 2 0.14 -0.30 -19.38
CA ARG A 2 -1.20 -0.72 -18.94
C ARG A 2 -2.06 0.54 -18.82
N HIS A 3 -3.03 0.69 -19.72
CA HIS A 3 -3.90 1.86 -19.81
C HIS A 3 -5.10 1.69 -18.88
N GLY A 4 -5.23 2.57 -17.90
CA GLY A 4 -6.53 3.05 -17.45
C GLY A 4 -7.16 2.47 -16.19
N VAL A 5 -6.68 1.39 -15.59
CA VAL A 5 -7.26 0.86 -14.34
C VAL A 5 -6.33 1.16 -13.17
N SER A 6 -6.86 1.79 -12.13
CA SER A 6 -6.12 2.00 -10.89
C SER A 6 -5.97 0.69 -10.17
N GLN A 7 -4.75 0.26 -9.97
CA GLN A 7 -4.48 -0.94 -9.22
C GLN A 7 -4.02 -0.58 -7.80
N VAL A 8 -4.77 -1.05 -6.82
CA VAL A 8 -4.39 -1.00 -5.40
C VAL A 8 -3.95 -2.39 -4.98
N LEU A 9 -2.73 -2.50 -4.47
CA LEU A 9 -2.22 -3.74 -3.89
C LEU A 9 -2.34 -3.67 -2.37
N VAL A 10 -3.03 -4.64 -1.77
CA VAL A 10 -3.02 -4.89 -0.33
C VAL A 10 -2.10 -6.08 -0.07
N ALA A 11 -1.03 -5.85 0.65
CA ALA A 11 0.02 -6.82 0.91
C ALA A 11 0.14 -7.12 2.41
N GLY A 12 -0.23 -8.33 2.83
CA GLY A 12 0.05 -8.83 4.17
C GLY A 12 1.46 -9.41 4.24
N VAL A 13 2.30 -8.88 5.12
CA VAL A 13 3.67 -9.34 5.33
C VAL A 13 3.84 -9.80 6.78
N GLY A 14 4.82 -10.67 7.03
CA GLY A 14 5.10 -11.22 8.35
C GLY A 14 5.24 -12.74 8.36
N ASN A 15 5.70 -13.31 9.47
CA ASN A 15 5.97 -14.74 9.62
C ASN A 15 4.94 -15.41 10.52
N ILE A 16 4.10 -16.26 9.94
CA ILE A 16 3.04 -16.99 10.67
C ILE A 16 3.57 -17.97 11.72
N PHE A 17 4.87 -18.27 11.73
CA PHE A 17 5.51 -19.14 12.73
C PHE A 17 6.07 -18.35 13.93
N LEU A 18 5.95 -17.01 13.93
CA LEU A 18 6.40 -16.12 14.99
C LEU A 18 5.22 -15.37 15.61
N ARG A 19 4.15 -16.07 15.94
CA ARG A 19 2.95 -15.53 16.62
C ARG A 19 2.43 -14.24 16.01
N ASP A 20 2.55 -13.10 16.72
CA ASP A 20 1.98 -11.82 16.34
C ASP A 20 2.56 -11.25 15.04
N ASP A 21 3.74 -11.71 14.64
CA ASP A 21 4.33 -11.39 13.35
C ASP A 21 3.47 -11.93 12.18
N GLY A 22 2.62 -12.91 12.43
CA GLY A 22 1.61 -13.41 11.50
C GLY A 22 0.40 -12.49 11.31
N PHE A 23 0.38 -11.29 11.91
CA PHE A 23 -0.76 -10.37 11.82
C PHE A 23 -1.09 -9.97 10.37
N GLY A 24 -0.09 -9.52 9.58
CA GLY A 24 -0.31 -9.14 8.19
C GLY A 24 -0.93 -10.24 7.33
N PRO A 25 -0.36 -11.46 7.32
CA PRO A 25 -0.98 -12.64 6.70
C PRO A 25 -2.41 -12.92 7.16
N ALA A 26 -2.71 -12.79 8.46
CA ALA A 26 -4.03 -13.03 9.00
C ALA A 26 -5.07 -12.03 8.47
N VAL A 27 -4.72 -10.74 8.43
CA VAL A 27 -5.58 -9.68 7.87
C VAL A 27 -5.78 -9.88 6.37
N ALA A 28 -4.70 -10.15 5.62
CA ALA A 28 -4.79 -10.35 4.17
C ALA A 28 -5.70 -11.54 3.82
N ARG A 29 -5.56 -12.67 4.50
CA ARG A 29 -6.43 -13.85 4.31
C ARG A 29 -7.89 -13.53 4.62
N ARG A 30 -8.16 -12.88 5.75
CA ARG A 30 -9.52 -12.48 6.12
C ARG A 30 -10.14 -11.54 5.10
N LEU A 31 -9.40 -10.55 4.63
CA LEU A 31 -9.87 -9.62 3.62
C LEU A 31 -10.12 -10.31 2.27
N ALA A 32 -9.26 -11.26 1.86
CA ALA A 32 -9.43 -12.01 0.63
C ALA A 32 -10.71 -12.88 0.61
N GLU A 33 -11.15 -13.39 1.76
CA GLU A 33 -12.42 -14.10 1.90
C GLU A 33 -13.62 -13.16 1.67
N GLU A 34 -13.50 -11.90 2.04
CA GLU A 34 -14.57 -10.91 1.98
C GLU A 34 -14.60 -10.12 0.66
N VAL A 35 -13.46 -10.03 -0.06
CA VAL A 35 -13.26 -9.13 -1.20
C VAL A 35 -14.26 -9.36 -2.33
N SER A 36 -14.66 -10.60 -2.59
CA SER A 36 -15.59 -10.95 -3.66
C SER A 36 -17.00 -10.39 -3.48
N GLY A 37 -17.35 -9.92 -2.28
CA GLY A 37 -18.65 -9.32 -1.96
C GLY A 37 -18.61 -7.82 -1.77
N LEU A 38 -17.44 -7.16 -1.90
CA LEU A 38 -17.30 -5.73 -1.62
C LEU A 38 -17.76 -4.88 -2.81
N PRO A 39 -18.76 -3.98 -2.64
CA PRO A 39 -19.21 -3.10 -3.70
C PRO A 39 -18.08 -2.16 -4.17
N GLY A 40 -17.86 -2.10 -5.49
CA GLY A 40 -16.88 -1.20 -6.11
C GLY A 40 -15.45 -1.71 -6.05
N TRP A 41 -15.22 -2.97 -5.68
CA TRP A 41 -13.94 -3.63 -5.76
C TRP A 41 -13.98 -4.68 -6.86
N THR A 42 -13.16 -4.53 -7.88
CA THR A 42 -12.98 -5.55 -8.93
C THR A 42 -11.57 -6.14 -8.82
N PRO A 43 -11.35 -7.38 -9.27
CA PRO A 43 -10.02 -8.00 -9.25
C PRO A 43 -8.97 -7.22 -10.04
N GLU A 44 -9.42 -6.41 -11.00
CA GLU A 44 -8.55 -5.55 -11.81
C GLU A 44 -8.12 -4.29 -11.05
N GLU A 45 -8.95 -3.82 -10.12
CA GLU A 45 -8.71 -2.58 -9.36
C GLU A 45 -8.02 -2.85 -8.02
N VAL A 46 -8.36 -3.98 -7.37
CA VAL A 46 -7.84 -4.30 -6.03
C VAL A 46 -7.33 -5.72 -5.99
N GLN A 47 -6.06 -5.87 -5.66
CA GLN A 47 -5.44 -7.15 -5.37
C GLN A 47 -5.14 -7.26 -3.89
N VAL A 48 -5.52 -8.37 -3.28
CA VAL A 48 -5.23 -8.69 -1.87
C VAL A 48 -4.37 -9.94 -1.85
N GLN A 49 -3.17 -9.84 -1.28
CA GLN A 49 -2.22 -10.95 -1.29
C GLN A 49 -1.50 -11.12 0.05
N ASP A 50 -1.42 -12.36 0.50
CA ASP A 50 -0.54 -12.79 1.60
C ASP A 50 0.86 -13.05 1.02
N TYR A 51 1.79 -12.15 1.29
CA TYR A 51 3.19 -12.32 0.93
C TYR A 51 3.99 -13.08 2.00
N GLY A 52 3.50 -13.10 3.24
CA GLY A 52 4.23 -13.74 4.34
C GLY A 52 5.68 -13.26 4.39
N VAL A 53 6.62 -14.18 4.35
CA VAL A 53 8.07 -13.92 4.38
C VAL A 53 8.69 -13.60 3.00
N ARG A 54 7.86 -13.37 1.99
CA ARG A 54 8.32 -13.20 0.59
C ARG A 54 8.47 -11.74 0.17
N GLY A 55 9.14 -10.92 0.99
CA GLY A 55 9.32 -9.49 0.71
C GLY A 55 9.98 -9.19 -0.64
N LEU A 56 10.86 -10.08 -1.13
CA LEU A 56 11.47 -9.93 -2.46
C LEU A 56 10.44 -10.08 -3.60
N HIS A 57 9.47 -11.00 -3.46
CA HIS A 57 8.40 -11.15 -4.44
C HIS A 57 7.51 -9.91 -4.46
N LEU A 58 7.17 -9.36 -3.29
CA LEU A 58 6.45 -8.09 -3.21
C LEU A 58 7.20 -6.97 -3.95
N ALA A 59 8.53 -6.86 -3.76
CA ALA A 59 9.32 -5.85 -4.47
C ALA A 59 9.28 -6.05 -5.99
N TYR A 60 9.29 -7.28 -6.50
CA TYR A 60 9.16 -7.56 -7.93
C TYR A 60 7.75 -7.26 -8.46
N ASP A 61 6.70 -7.64 -7.74
CA ASP A 61 5.33 -7.35 -8.17
C ASP A 61 5.07 -5.82 -8.23
N LEU A 62 5.70 -5.05 -7.35
CA LEU A 62 5.64 -3.59 -7.37
C LEU A 62 6.36 -2.96 -8.58
N LEU A 63 7.32 -3.66 -9.23
CA LEU A 63 7.96 -3.17 -10.47
C LEU A 63 6.98 -3.12 -11.65
N ASP A 64 5.95 -3.95 -11.65
CA ASP A 64 4.89 -3.90 -12.66
C ASP A 64 4.03 -2.64 -12.57
N GLY A 65 4.20 -1.87 -11.49
CA GLY A 65 3.54 -0.60 -11.22
C GLY A 65 2.14 -0.78 -10.65
N VAL A 66 1.96 -0.29 -9.42
CA VAL A 66 0.64 -0.11 -8.80
C VAL A 66 0.48 1.38 -8.44
N ASP A 67 -0.75 1.85 -8.36
CA ASP A 67 -1.01 3.24 -8.02
C ASP A 67 -0.94 3.49 -6.51
N ALA A 68 -1.38 2.51 -5.74
CA ALA A 68 -1.28 2.56 -4.28
C ALA A 68 -0.98 1.18 -3.70
N LEU A 69 -0.25 1.20 -2.59
CA LEU A 69 0.11 0.03 -1.80
C LEU A 69 -0.43 0.21 -0.38
N VAL A 70 -1.13 -0.79 0.13
CA VAL A 70 -1.50 -0.89 1.54
C VAL A 70 -0.75 -2.08 2.12
N LEU A 71 0.32 -1.80 2.85
CA LEU A 71 1.05 -2.81 3.62
C LEU A 71 0.30 -3.10 4.92
N VAL A 72 0.25 -4.36 5.30
CA VAL A 72 -0.28 -4.79 6.60
C VAL A 72 0.80 -5.61 7.30
N ASP A 73 1.19 -5.19 8.51
CA ASP A 73 2.32 -5.79 9.21
C ASP A 73 2.19 -5.68 10.73
N ALA A 74 2.93 -6.51 11.45
CA ALA A 74 3.17 -6.36 12.87
C ALA A 74 4.27 -5.31 13.11
N LEU A 75 4.08 -4.47 14.12
CA LEU A 75 5.07 -3.47 14.51
C LEU A 75 5.65 -3.79 15.89
N PRO A 76 6.93 -3.56 16.11
CA PRO A 76 7.50 -3.71 17.43
C PRO A 76 6.88 -2.70 18.42
N ALA A 77 6.75 -3.11 19.67
CA ALA A 77 6.30 -2.21 20.73
C ALA A 77 7.32 -1.07 20.90
N PRO A 78 6.87 0.19 21.06
CA PRO A 78 7.76 1.29 21.38
C PRO A 78 8.50 1.05 22.70
N ALA A 79 9.80 1.42 22.74
CA ALA A 79 10.64 1.19 23.91
C ALA A 79 10.15 1.93 25.17
N ASP A 80 9.40 3.02 25.00
CA ASP A 80 8.80 3.81 26.09
C ASP A 80 7.49 3.21 26.64
N GLY A 81 7.02 2.10 26.08
CA GLY A 81 5.78 1.45 26.49
C GLY A 81 4.51 2.25 26.23
N SER A 82 4.56 3.26 25.36
CA SER A 82 3.43 4.15 25.06
C SER A 82 2.26 3.46 24.34
N LEU A 83 2.52 2.34 23.69
CA LEU A 83 1.53 1.55 22.93
C LEU A 83 1.56 0.09 23.37
N GLY A 84 0.40 -0.44 23.73
CA GLY A 84 0.24 -1.87 24.07
C GLY A 84 0.00 -2.75 22.86
N ALA A 85 0.18 -4.06 23.03
CA ALA A 85 -0.14 -5.08 22.04
C ALA A 85 -1.58 -4.93 21.52
N GLY A 86 -1.80 -5.20 20.24
CA GLY A 86 -3.09 -5.04 19.58
C GLY A 86 -3.45 -3.60 19.19
N THR A 87 -2.62 -2.59 19.55
CA THR A 87 -2.84 -1.21 19.13
C THR A 87 -2.59 -1.08 17.63
N LEU A 88 -3.58 -0.57 16.90
CA LEU A 88 -3.45 -0.31 15.46
C LEU A 88 -2.85 1.07 15.21
N ARG A 89 -2.02 1.14 14.18
CA ARG A 89 -1.47 2.38 13.63
C ARG A 89 -1.66 2.41 12.12
N ILE A 90 -2.11 3.56 11.60
CA ILE A 90 -2.18 3.81 10.17
C ILE A 90 -1.18 4.92 9.86
N LEU A 91 -0.20 4.61 9.02
CA LEU A 91 0.89 5.50 8.68
C LEU A 91 0.95 5.66 7.16
N THR A 92 1.34 6.83 6.68
CA THR A 92 1.69 7.07 5.28
C THR A 92 3.19 7.01 5.17
N ILE A 93 3.72 6.19 4.26
CA ILE A 93 5.16 6.06 4.03
C ILE A 93 5.55 6.96 2.86
N GLN A 94 6.50 7.86 3.10
CA GLN A 94 7.05 8.78 2.14
C GLN A 94 8.48 8.39 1.72
N ALA A 95 9.00 9.01 0.67
CA ALA A 95 10.35 8.74 0.21
C ALA A 95 11.40 9.03 1.31
N GLU A 96 11.18 10.05 2.12
CA GLU A 96 12.04 10.47 3.22
C GLU A 96 12.18 9.41 4.31
N ASP A 97 11.13 8.59 4.52
CA ASP A 97 11.17 7.48 5.47
C ASP A 97 12.17 6.41 5.04
N LEU A 98 12.34 6.22 3.74
CA LEU A 98 13.27 5.25 3.18
C LEU A 98 14.73 5.69 3.30
N ASP A 99 14.98 6.98 3.36
CA ASP A 99 16.31 7.58 3.48
C ASP A 99 16.72 7.82 4.94
N SER A 100 15.82 7.52 5.88
CA SER A 100 16.06 7.74 7.31
C SER A 100 17.15 6.81 7.84
N SER A 101 18.13 7.42 8.56
CA SER A 101 19.21 6.73 9.26
C SER A 101 19.14 6.89 10.79
N GLY A 102 18.13 7.62 11.28
CA GLY A 102 17.86 7.78 12.72
C GLY A 102 17.17 6.54 13.32
N PRO A 103 16.90 6.55 14.63
CA PRO A 103 16.26 5.43 15.30
C PRO A 103 14.78 5.24 14.90
N VAL A 104 14.15 6.30 14.38
CA VAL A 104 12.78 6.27 13.85
C VAL A 104 12.71 7.10 12.58
N THR A 105 11.78 6.74 11.68
CA THR A 105 11.48 7.52 10.49
C THR A 105 10.62 8.74 10.83
N PRO A 106 10.48 9.72 9.90
CA PRO A 106 9.50 10.80 10.02
C PRO A 106 8.06 10.32 10.26
N ALA A 107 7.68 9.18 9.66
CA ALA A 107 6.37 8.54 9.91
C ALA A 107 6.29 7.85 11.30
N GLY A 108 7.37 7.85 12.08
CA GLY A 108 7.43 7.25 13.41
C GLY A 108 7.54 5.72 13.40
N LEU A 109 8.06 5.14 12.32
CA LEU A 109 8.44 3.74 12.26
C LEU A 109 9.85 3.56 12.84
N PRO A 110 10.09 2.49 13.62
CA PRO A 110 11.45 2.18 14.03
C PRO A 110 12.30 1.85 12.81
N VAL A 111 13.48 2.48 12.72
CA VAL A 111 14.49 2.08 11.75
C VAL A 111 15.26 0.95 12.38
N ASN A 112 15.12 -0.23 11.82
CA ASN A 112 15.92 -1.38 12.25
C ASN A 112 17.24 -1.39 11.45
N PRO A 113 18.38 -0.97 12.05
CA PRO A 113 19.69 -1.03 11.38
C PRO A 113 20.23 -2.46 11.35
N GLY A 114 19.56 -3.39 12.04
CA GLY A 114 19.93 -4.80 12.08
C GLY A 114 19.61 -5.49 10.76
N PHE A 115 20.42 -6.47 10.43
CA PHE A 115 20.14 -7.40 9.36
C PHE A 115 18.83 -8.13 9.68
N ASP A 116 17.77 -7.81 8.95
CA ASP A 116 16.57 -8.64 8.88
C ASP A 116 16.89 -9.81 7.94
N PRO A 117 17.19 -11.00 8.46
CA PRO A 117 17.59 -12.16 7.64
C PRO A 117 16.48 -12.61 6.69
N HIS A 118 15.24 -12.17 6.94
CA HIS A 118 14.08 -12.56 6.15
C HIS A 118 13.63 -11.46 5.17
N GLY A 119 14.17 -10.23 5.28
CA GLY A 119 13.88 -9.12 4.36
C GLY A 119 12.42 -8.67 4.40
N MET A 120 11.79 -8.75 5.58
CA MET A 120 10.35 -8.53 5.76
C MET A 120 10.00 -7.20 6.39
N ASP A 121 10.99 -6.43 6.86
CA ASP A 121 10.78 -5.04 7.23
C ASP A 121 10.15 -4.29 6.03
N PRO A 122 8.96 -3.70 6.18
CA PRO A 122 8.30 -2.95 5.11
C PRO A 122 9.20 -1.92 4.44
N LEU A 123 10.01 -1.22 5.21
CA LEU A 123 10.96 -0.23 4.66
C LEU A 123 12.08 -0.90 3.86
N ALA A 124 12.55 -2.08 4.28
CA ALA A 124 13.57 -2.83 3.54
C ALA A 124 13.04 -3.29 2.18
N VAL A 125 11.79 -3.74 2.10
CA VAL A 125 11.13 -4.10 0.84
C VAL A 125 11.04 -2.90 -0.10
N LEU A 126 10.60 -1.75 0.41
CA LEU A 126 10.45 -0.52 -0.38
C LEU A 126 11.81 0.07 -0.81
N ARG A 127 12.83 0.00 0.03
CA ARG A 127 14.21 0.34 -0.35
C ARG A 127 14.71 -0.57 -1.48
N ARG A 128 14.41 -1.87 -1.40
CA ARG A 128 14.77 -2.82 -2.46
C ARG A 128 14.06 -2.53 -3.77
N LEU A 129 12.78 -2.15 -3.74
CA LEU A 129 12.05 -1.66 -4.93
C LEU A 129 12.81 -0.51 -5.60
N ARG A 130 13.26 0.50 -4.83
CA ARG A 130 14.05 1.63 -5.37
C ARG A 130 15.38 1.17 -5.99
N VAL A 131 16.10 0.26 -5.33
CA VAL A 131 17.37 -0.29 -5.86
C VAL A 131 17.14 -1.03 -7.18
N LEU A 132 16.00 -1.69 -7.35
CA LEU A 132 15.61 -2.36 -8.60
C LEU A 132 15.11 -1.40 -9.69
N GLY A 133 15.08 -0.09 -9.41
CA GLY A 133 14.65 0.94 -10.37
C GLY A 133 13.14 1.21 -10.37
N GLY A 134 12.39 0.64 -9.41
CA GLY A 134 10.97 0.92 -9.24
C GLY A 134 10.70 2.25 -8.55
N SER A 135 9.51 2.78 -8.78
CA SER A 135 9.01 4.00 -8.11
C SER A 135 8.17 3.62 -6.91
N LEU A 136 8.30 4.39 -5.82
CA LEU A 136 7.45 4.21 -4.64
C LEU A 136 6.00 4.61 -5.00
N PRO A 137 5.03 3.68 -4.93
CA PRO A 137 3.62 4.04 -5.08
C PRO A 137 3.15 4.84 -3.86
N GLU A 138 1.95 5.42 -3.92
CA GLU A 138 1.31 5.97 -2.72
C GLU A 138 1.14 4.85 -1.70
N THR A 139 1.88 4.93 -0.58
CA THR A 139 2.04 3.79 0.33
C THR A 139 1.48 4.09 1.71
N TYR A 140 0.59 3.21 2.17
CA TYR A 140 0.05 3.18 3.52
C TYR A 140 0.52 1.92 4.25
N LEU A 141 0.73 2.04 5.55
CA LEU A 141 0.99 0.92 6.44
C LEU A 141 -0.11 0.85 7.50
N VAL A 142 -0.82 -0.27 7.55
CA VAL A 142 -1.72 -0.63 8.64
C VAL A 142 -0.95 -1.57 9.54
N GLY A 143 -0.40 -1.03 10.61
CA GLY A 143 0.43 -1.75 11.56
C GLY A 143 -0.30 -2.11 12.84
N CYS A 144 0.03 -3.24 13.44
CA CYS A 144 -0.44 -3.66 14.75
C CYS A 144 0.74 -3.86 15.69
N ILE A 145 0.69 -3.27 16.87
CA ILE A 145 1.75 -3.48 17.87
C ILE A 145 1.72 -4.94 18.33
N ALA A 146 2.82 -5.65 18.10
CA ALA A 146 2.99 -7.04 18.52
C ALA A 146 3.23 -7.12 20.04
N GLY A 147 2.67 -8.14 20.65
CA GLY A 147 2.94 -8.47 22.06
C GLY A 147 3.95 -9.62 22.20
N ARG A 148 3.92 -10.57 21.26
CA ARG A 148 4.74 -11.78 21.28
C ARG A 148 5.20 -12.14 19.87
N THR A 149 6.50 -12.33 19.72
CA THR A 149 7.14 -12.76 18.46
C THR A 149 8.07 -13.96 18.65
N ASP A 150 7.84 -14.73 19.73
CA ASP A 150 8.47 -16.04 19.95
C ASP A 150 7.85 -17.10 19.03
N ASP A 151 8.49 -18.27 18.94
CA ASP A 151 8.00 -19.37 18.10
C ASP A 151 6.57 -19.75 18.45
N GLY A 152 5.74 -19.91 17.43
CA GLY A 152 4.33 -20.28 17.54
C GLY A 152 3.51 -19.78 16.37
N MET A 153 2.31 -20.35 16.17
CA MET A 153 1.46 -20.06 15.01
C MET A 153 0.23 -19.21 15.36
N GLU A 154 -0.09 -19.05 16.64
CA GLU A 154 -1.30 -18.35 17.06
C GLU A 154 -0.97 -16.91 17.43
N LEU A 155 -1.77 -15.97 16.92
CA LEU A 155 -1.73 -14.58 17.39
C LEU A 155 -2.08 -14.52 18.88
N SER A 156 -1.46 -13.61 19.61
CA SER A 156 -1.90 -13.29 20.97
C SER A 156 -3.34 -12.77 20.96
N GLU A 157 -4.02 -12.86 22.09
CA GLU A 157 -5.44 -12.48 22.19
C GLU A 157 -5.66 -11.01 21.81
N ASP A 158 -4.76 -10.09 22.21
CA ASP A 158 -4.88 -8.67 21.91
C ASP A 158 -4.73 -8.39 20.42
N VAL A 159 -3.75 -9.04 19.77
CA VAL A 159 -3.51 -8.88 18.33
C VAL A 159 -4.61 -9.58 17.52
N SER A 160 -5.07 -10.73 17.93
CA SER A 160 -6.20 -11.43 17.29
C SER A 160 -7.48 -10.59 17.31
N ARG A 161 -7.76 -9.91 18.42
CA ARG A 161 -8.90 -8.97 18.53
C ARG A 161 -8.77 -7.74 17.64
N ALA A 162 -7.56 -7.36 17.26
CA ALA A 162 -7.32 -6.22 16.37
C ALA A 162 -7.56 -6.54 14.88
N VAL A 163 -7.54 -7.81 14.46
CA VAL A 163 -7.69 -8.21 13.05
C VAL A 163 -8.96 -7.66 12.39
N PRO A 164 -10.16 -7.76 12.96
CA PRO A 164 -11.37 -7.20 12.33
C PRO A 164 -11.29 -5.68 12.11
N ALA A 165 -10.74 -4.95 13.08
CA ALA A 165 -10.59 -3.50 12.98
C ALA A 165 -9.54 -3.11 11.91
N ALA A 166 -8.49 -3.91 11.75
CA ALA A 166 -7.50 -3.72 10.69
C ALA A 166 -8.09 -3.98 9.30
N VAL A 167 -8.89 -5.03 9.14
CA VAL A 167 -9.63 -5.30 7.89
C VAL A 167 -10.48 -4.10 7.51
N GLU A 168 -11.23 -3.52 8.45
CA GLU A 168 -12.05 -2.34 8.19
C GLU A 168 -11.23 -1.08 7.87
N ALA A 169 -10.08 -0.91 8.52
CA ALA A 169 -9.14 0.17 8.20
C ALA A 169 -8.60 0.05 6.76
N VAL A 170 -8.19 -1.14 6.35
CA VAL A 170 -7.75 -1.41 4.97
C VAL A 170 -8.89 -1.13 3.98
N ARG A 171 -10.11 -1.60 4.25
CA ARG A 171 -11.28 -1.35 3.40
C ARG A 171 -11.54 0.15 3.22
N THR A 172 -11.45 0.90 4.30
CA THR A 172 -11.64 2.36 4.27
C THR A 172 -10.58 3.05 3.42
N LEU A 173 -9.30 2.70 3.58
CA LEU A 173 -8.20 3.24 2.79
C LEU A 173 -8.38 2.95 1.29
N VAL A 174 -8.60 1.69 0.93
CA VAL A 174 -8.79 1.28 -0.47
C VAL A 174 -9.99 1.98 -1.09
N THR A 175 -11.14 1.97 -0.40
CA THR A 175 -12.37 2.59 -0.91
C THR A 175 -12.21 4.11 -1.10
N SER A 176 -11.54 4.79 -0.16
CA SER A 176 -11.27 6.23 -0.30
C SER A 176 -10.37 6.51 -1.49
N ARG A 177 -9.38 5.66 -1.72
CA ARG A 177 -8.46 5.77 -2.85
C ARG A 177 -9.13 5.59 -4.20
N LEU A 178 -9.98 4.59 -4.34
CA LEU A 178 -10.76 4.36 -5.56
C LEU A 178 -11.70 5.54 -5.86
N ARG A 179 -12.35 6.12 -4.83
CA ARG A 179 -13.24 7.29 -4.98
C ARG A 179 -12.51 8.55 -5.43
N SER A 180 -11.35 8.84 -4.86
CA SER A 180 -10.56 10.04 -5.18
C SER A 180 -10.18 10.08 -6.65
N ARG A 181 -9.95 8.94 -7.28
CA ARG A 181 -9.66 8.83 -8.72
C ARG A 181 -10.88 9.02 -9.60
N GLY A 182 -12.02 8.50 -9.20
CA GLY A 182 -13.28 8.70 -9.93
C GLY A 182 -13.63 10.19 -10.09
N THR A 183 -13.26 11.02 -9.12
CA THR A 183 -13.44 12.47 -9.19
C THR A 183 -12.39 13.15 -10.06
N ALA A 184 -11.12 12.72 -10.02
CA ALA A 184 -10.05 13.27 -10.84
C ALA A 184 -10.24 12.96 -12.34
N SER A 185 -10.70 11.77 -12.68
CA SER A 185 -10.98 11.37 -14.07
C SER A 185 -12.16 12.14 -14.71
N ARG A 186 -13.10 12.61 -13.91
CA ARG A 186 -14.24 13.43 -14.38
C ARG A 186 -13.90 14.92 -14.54
N ALA A 187 -12.79 15.38 -14.01
CA ALA A 187 -12.39 16.80 -13.99
C ALA A 187 -11.48 17.21 -15.17
N SER A 188 -11.10 16.31 -16.08
CA SER A 188 -10.35 16.67 -17.29
C SER A 188 -11.31 17.22 -18.34
N PRO A 189 -11.33 18.55 -18.62
CA PRO A 189 -12.13 19.10 -19.71
C PRO A 189 -11.49 18.68 -21.02
N GLY A 190 -12.28 17.99 -21.86
CA GLY A 190 -11.91 17.71 -23.24
C GLY A 190 -11.51 19.00 -23.97
N THR A 191 -10.27 19.06 -24.43
CA THR A 191 -9.79 20.13 -25.31
C THR A 191 -10.57 20.02 -26.62
N ALA A 192 -11.61 20.84 -26.76
CA ALA A 192 -12.28 21.03 -28.03
C ALA A 192 -11.32 21.76 -28.96
N THR A 193 -10.73 21.06 -29.91
CA THR A 193 -10.03 21.64 -31.03
C THR A 193 -11.03 22.33 -31.94
N ALA A 194 -11.12 23.67 -31.82
CA ALA A 194 -11.82 24.50 -32.80
C ALA A 194 -11.01 24.51 -34.07
N SER A 195 -11.50 23.82 -35.08
CA SER A 195 -11.03 23.96 -36.49
C SER A 195 -11.44 25.31 -37.03
N ALA A 196 -10.48 26.21 -37.15
CA ALA A 196 -10.68 27.49 -37.89
C ALA A 196 -10.61 27.18 -39.38
N GLY A 197 -11.78 27.20 -40.04
CA GLY A 197 -11.88 27.20 -41.49
C GLY A 197 -11.40 28.53 -42.07
N THR A 198 -10.34 28.50 -42.83
CA THR A 198 -9.90 29.61 -43.67
C THR A 198 -10.77 29.70 -44.90
N ALA A 199 -11.62 30.72 -44.95
CA ALA A 199 -12.33 31.13 -46.18
C ALA A 199 -11.36 31.91 -47.08
N SER A 200 -11.12 31.39 -48.28
CA SER A 200 -10.41 32.07 -49.36
C SER A 200 -11.41 33.03 -50.05
N ALA A 201 -11.18 34.33 -49.98
CA ALA A 201 -11.86 35.27 -50.82
C ALA A 201 -10.99 35.56 -52.04
N GLY A 202 -11.46 35.19 -53.21
CA GLY A 202 -10.93 35.64 -54.48
C GLY A 202 -11.34 37.10 -54.75
N THR A 203 -10.42 37.89 -55.24
CA THR A 203 -10.72 39.16 -55.92
C THR A 203 -10.17 39.11 -57.32
N ASP A 204 -11.09 39.09 -58.30
CA ASP A 204 -10.88 39.59 -59.63
C ASP A 204 -10.62 41.10 -59.63
N GLY A 205 -9.82 41.59 -60.60
CA GLY A 205 -9.66 42.99 -60.80
C GLY A 205 -8.76 43.28 -61.99
N ALA A 206 -9.38 43.55 -63.06
CA ALA A 206 -8.84 44.00 -64.34
C ALA A 206 -8.04 45.33 -64.24
N GLY A 207 -7.18 45.53 -65.20
CA GLY A 207 -6.53 46.83 -65.55
C GLY A 207 -5.25 46.62 -66.31
#